data_9e2119182b3c8a7f0bf85f8e16e03af4
#
_entry.id   9e2119182b3c8a7f0bf85f8e16e03af4
#
_cell.length_a   1.000
_cell.length_b   1.000
_cell.length_c   1.000
_cell.angle_alpha   90.00
_cell.angle_beta   90.00
_cell.angle_gamma   90.00
#
_symmetry.space_group_name_H-M   'P 1'
#
loop_
_entity.id
_entity.type
_entity.pdbx_description
1 polymer ?
#
loop_
_entity_poly.entity_id
_entity_poly.type
_entity_poly.pdbx_seq_one_letter_code
_entity_poly.pdbx_strand_id
1 'polypeptide(L)'
;MPFIRIGVADIRTQPKFESERDSQIVYGENVEILESKGEYSKIRSIDGVTGYVKTFLLTDGEKREYKLLKFFDAGTVKLPFGSLLSEADIERLAIPEGRYVPLSNRNFSVTDLALRFLGVPYLWGGGSDFGFDCSGFVQRLFRFIGTELPRNSDQQRDFTRTVPDFDHAIPGDLVFFRGHVALYLGDGKIVHANGHSASVSVDDLFDGSAYSQQLHSIFEKIGRVNNRDRCLN
;
A
#
# COMPACT_ATOMS: atom_id res chain seq x y z
N MET A 1 -17.37 -8.53 -10.20
CA MET A 1 -16.30 -7.63 -10.71
C MET A 1 -15.01 -8.42 -10.82
N PRO A 2 -14.27 -8.26 -11.90
CA PRO A 2 -12.98 -8.95 -12.05
C PRO A 2 -11.99 -8.54 -10.96
N PHE A 3 -11.12 -9.47 -10.59
CA PHE A 3 -10.09 -9.30 -9.56
C PHE A 3 -8.80 -10.01 -9.96
N ILE A 4 -7.71 -9.72 -9.24
CA ILE A 4 -6.39 -10.32 -9.45
C ILE A 4 -6.33 -11.69 -8.75
N ARG A 5 -5.96 -12.73 -9.50
CA ARG A 5 -5.90 -14.14 -9.02
C ARG A 5 -4.50 -14.65 -8.64
N ILE A 6 -3.47 -13.81 -8.74
CA ILE A 6 -2.12 -14.11 -8.25
C ILE A 6 -1.76 -13.23 -7.08
N GLY A 7 -0.70 -13.57 -6.34
CA GLY A 7 -0.31 -12.81 -5.15
C GLY A 7 -0.15 -11.33 -5.40
N VAL A 8 0.63 -10.95 -6.43
CA VAL A 8 0.84 -9.55 -6.84
C VAL A 8 0.87 -9.44 -8.35
N ALA A 9 0.16 -8.46 -8.90
CA ALA A 9 0.22 -8.08 -10.30
C ALA A 9 0.74 -6.66 -10.46
N ASP A 10 1.71 -6.44 -11.35
CA ASP A 10 2.16 -5.10 -11.72
C ASP A 10 1.13 -4.41 -12.63
N ILE A 11 0.78 -3.18 -12.30
CA ILE A 11 0.14 -2.26 -13.24
C ILE A 11 1.26 -1.58 -14.04
N ARG A 12 1.25 -1.78 -15.35
CA ARG A 12 2.27 -1.29 -16.26
C ARG A 12 1.79 -0.06 -17.03
N THR A 13 2.69 0.87 -17.33
CA THR A 13 2.36 2.08 -18.10
C THR A 13 2.03 1.79 -19.58
N GLN A 14 2.51 0.65 -20.12
CA GLN A 14 2.25 0.19 -21.50
C GLN A 14 1.98 -1.32 -21.50
N PRO A 15 1.29 -1.86 -22.55
CA PRO A 15 0.96 -3.27 -22.67
C PRO A 15 2.16 -4.12 -23.11
N LYS A 16 3.27 -4.03 -22.38
CA LYS A 16 4.48 -4.82 -22.57
C LYS A 16 5.22 -5.04 -21.25
N PHE A 17 5.94 -6.16 -21.16
CA PHE A 17 6.59 -6.57 -19.92
C PHE A 17 7.69 -5.59 -19.46
N GLU A 18 8.43 -5.01 -20.37
CA GLU A 18 9.57 -4.12 -20.09
C GLU A 18 9.16 -2.68 -19.76
N SER A 19 7.87 -2.36 -19.82
CA SER A 19 7.42 -1.02 -19.46
C SER A 19 7.51 -0.78 -17.94
N GLU A 20 7.54 0.47 -17.57
CA GLU A 20 7.59 0.90 -16.17
C GLU A 20 6.42 0.33 -15.37
N ARG A 21 6.71 -0.08 -14.12
CA ARG A 21 5.70 -0.39 -13.11
C ARG A 21 5.22 0.91 -12.49
N ASP A 22 3.95 1.21 -12.63
CA ASP A 22 3.31 2.38 -12.04
C ASP A 22 2.75 2.06 -10.64
N SER A 23 2.23 0.84 -10.47
CA SER A 23 1.65 0.38 -9.20
C SER A 23 1.59 -1.15 -9.14
N GLN A 24 1.11 -1.66 -8.01
CA GLN A 24 0.81 -3.08 -7.81
C GLN A 24 -0.59 -3.29 -7.24
N ILE A 25 -1.20 -4.39 -7.65
CA ILE A 25 -2.47 -4.89 -7.12
C ILE A 25 -2.20 -6.24 -6.48
N VAL A 26 -2.77 -6.50 -5.31
CA VAL A 26 -2.63 -7.78 -4.63
C VAL A 26 -3.82 -8.71 -4.87
N TYR A 27 -3.67 -9.97 -4.53
CA TYR A 27 -4.68 -11.01 -4.67
C TYR A 27 -6.05 -10.56 -4.15
N GLY A 28 -7.08 -10.78 -4.96
CA GLY A 28 -8.46 -10.50 -4.62
C GLY A 28 -8.90 -9.04 -4.75
N GLU A 29 -7.99 -8.10 -4.97
CA GLU A 29 -8.38 -6.70 -5.22
C GLU A 29 -9.11 -6.59 -6.56
N ASN A 30 -10.25 -5.92 -6.54
CA ASN A 30 -11.09 -5.70 -7.70
C ASN A 30 -10.49 -4.65 -8.64
N VAL A 31 -10.78 -4.80 -9.92
CA VAL A 31 -10.42 -3.83 -10.96
C VAL A 31 -11.59 -3.60 -11.91
N GLU A 32 -11.64 -2.43 -12.50
CA GLU A 32 -12.48 -2.14 -13.66
C GLU A 32 -11.67 -2.43 -14.93
N ILE A 33 -12.19 -3.26 -15.83
CA ILE A 33 -11.58 -3.47 -17.15
C ILE A 33 -12.09 -2.37 -18.08
N LEU A 34 -11.17 -1.52 -18.55
CA LEU A 34 -11.47 -0.44 -19.48
C LEU A 34 -11.39 -0.92 -20.94
N GLU A 35 -10.41 -1.78 -21.22
CA GLU A 35 -10.16 -2.34 -22.55
C GLU A 35 -9.42 -3.66 -22.42
N SER A 36 -9.75 -4.65 -23.25
CA SER A 36 -9.00 -5.90 -23.37
C SER A 36 -8.50 -6.07 -24.79
N LYS A 37 -7.17 -6.19 -24.96
CA LYS A 37 -6.54 -6.35 -26.27
C LYS A 37 -5.38 -7.33 -26.20
N GLY A 38 -5.63 -8.53 -26.70
CA GLY A 38 -4.60 -9.59 -26.73
C GLY A 38 -4.16 -10.03 -25.33
N GLU A 39 -2.86 -10.02 -25.08
CA GLU A 39 -2.28 -10.49 -23.82
C GLU A 39 -2.45 -9.51 -22.64
N TYR A 40 -2.83 -8.27 -22.89
CA TYR A 40 -2.98 -7.24 -21.88
C TYR A 40 -4.37 -6.65 -21.85
N SER A 41 -4.84 -6.36 -20.64
CA SER A 41 -6.04 -5.57 -20.39
C SER A 41 -5.65 -4.24 -19.76
N LYS A 42 -6.23 -3.14 -20.26
CA LYS A 42 -6.17 -1.84 -19.60
C LYS A 42 -7.21 -1.86 -18.48
N ILE A 43 -6.76 -1.56 -17.29
CA ILE A 43 -7.60 -1.59 -16.10
C ILE A 43 -7.56 -0.26 -15.35
N ARG A 44 -8.54 -0.07 -14.47
CA ARG A 44 -8.51 0.93 -13.40
C ARG A 44 -8.59 0.21 -12.07
N SER A 45 -7.64 0.46 -11.18
CA SER A 45 -7.65 -0.03 -9.80
C SER A 45 -8.55 0.82 -8.90
N ILE A 46 -8.81 0.37 -7.69
CA ILE A 46 -9.71 1.04 -6.74
C ILE A 46 -9.25 2.45 -6.36
N ASP A 47 -7.94 2.71 -6.36
CA ASP A 47 -7.33 4.02 -6.12
C ASP A 47 -7.28 4.94 -7.35
N GLY A 48 -7.88 4.49 -8.46
CA GLY A 48 -7.98 5.24 -9.70
C GLY A 48 -6.78 5.13 -10.64
N VAL A 49 -5.71 4.42 -10.27
CA VAL A 49 -4.58 4.17 -11.16
C VAL A 49 -5.04 3.40 -12.39
N THR A 50 -4.65 3.86 -13.56
CA THR A 50 -4.97 3.21 -14.83
C THR A 50 -3.69 2.70 -15.50
N GLY A 51 -3.72 1.49 -16.02
CA GLY A 51 -2.58 0.90 -16.70
C GLY A 51 -2.88 -0.51 -17.19
N TYR A 52 -1.85 -1.27 -17.48
CA TYR A 52 -1.98 -2.56 -18.15
C TYR A 52 -1.56 -3.70 -17.24
N VAL A 53 -2.37 -4.75 -17.20
CA VAL A 53 -2.05 -6.03 -16.55
C VAL A 53 -2.17 -7.16 -17.58
N LYS A 54 -1.49 -8.28 -17.37
CA LYS A 54 -1.69 -9.48 -18.20
C LYS A 54 -3.13 -9.96 -18.06
N THR A 55 -3.84 -10.14 -19.18
CA THR A 55 -5.27 -10.49 -19.20
C THR A 55 -5.56 -11.80 -18.42
N PHE A 56 -4.66 -12.79 -18.51
CA PHE A 56 -4.83 -14.07 -17.80
C PHE A 56 -4.76 -13.96 -16.27
N LEU A 57 -4.30 -12.82 -15.72
CA LEU A 57 -4.27 -12.58 -14.27
C LEU A 57 -5.63 -12.13 -13.71
N LEU A 58 -6.54 -11.78 -14.59
CA LEU A 58 -7.90 -11.35 -14.24
C LEU A 58 -8.83 -12.56 -14.21
N THR A 59 -9.73 -12.59 -13.25
CA THR A 59 -10.79 -13.59 -13.15
C THR A 59 -12.02 -12.98 -12.48
N ASP A 60 -13.18 -13.50 -12.77
CA ASP A 60 -14.40 -13.22 -12.02
C ASP A 60 -14.53 -14.19 -10.84
N GLY A 61 -15.23 -13.76 -9.81
CA GLY A 61 -15.45 -14.62 -8.67
C GLY A 61 -16.34 -14.01 -7.60
N GLU A 62 -16.36 -14.67 -6.46
CA GLU A 62 -17.20 -14.32 -5.33
C GLU A 62 -16.79 -13.02 -4.66
N LYS A 63 -17.70 -12.47 -3.87
CA LYS A 63 -17.44 -11.31 -3.03
C LYS A 63 -16.31 -11.60 -2.06
N ARG A 64 -15.41 -10.65 -1.88
CA ARG A 64 -14.33 -10.69 -0.89
C ARG A 64 -14.86 -10.13 0.42
N GLU A 65 -14.70 -10.88 1.51
CA GLU A 65 -15.25 -10.50 2.81
C GLU A 65 -14.18 -10.46 3.89
N TYR A 66 -12.98 -10.98 3.59
CA TYR A 66 -11.87 -11.05 4.51
C TYR A 66 -10.61 -10.44 3.92
N LYS A 67 -9.68 -10.05 4.79
CA LYS A 67 -8.33 -9.60 4.43
C LYS A 67 -7.27 -10.34 5.23
N LEU A 68 -6.17 -10.64 4.57
CA LEU A 68 -5.06 -11.39 5.13
C LEU A 68 -4.20 -10.51 6.05
N LEU A 69 -3.89 -10.99 7.26
CA LEU A 69 -3.17 -10.23 8.29
C LEU A 69 -1.64 -10.16 8.08
N LYS A 70 -1.08 -11.08 7.33
CA LYS A 70 0.35 -11.16 7.00
C LYS A 70 0.56 -12.13 5.86
N PHE A 71 1.73 -12.08 5.23
CA PHE A 71 2.13 -13.02 4.19
C PHE A 71 1.74 -14.46 4.49
N PHE A 72 1.21 -15.14 3.50
CA PHE A 72 0.86 -16.57 3.57
C PHE A 72 1.28 -17.30 2.30
N ASP A 73 2.06 -18.37 2.46
CA ASP A 73 2.45 -19.26 1.38
C ASP A 73 1.44 -20.42 1.32
N ALA A 74 0.57 -20.39 0.31
CA ALA A 74 -0.40 -21.45 0.03
C ALA A 74 0.15 -22.53 -0.94
N GLY A 75 1.47 -22.55 -1.16
CA GLY A 75 2.12 -23.46 -2.09
C GLY A 75 1.95 -23.04 -3.55
N THR A 76 0.73 -23.03 -4.06
CA THR A 76 0.41 -22.65 -5.45
C THR A 76 0.37 -21.14 -5.69
N VAL A 77 0.11 -20.35 -4.63
CA VAL A 77 0.10 -18.89 -4.67
C VAL A 77 0.67 -18.33 -3.37
N LYS A 78 1.45 -17.27 -3.48
CA LYS A 78 2.01 -16.52 -2.35
C LYS A 78 1.20 -15.26 -2.14
N LEU A 79 0.46 -15.21 -1.04
CA LEU A 79 -0.47 -14.14 -0.74
C LEU A 79 0.20 -13.10 0.16
N PRO A 80 0.34 -11.84 -0.31
CA PRO A 80 0.87 -10.75 0.50
C PRO A 80 -0.13 -10.28 1.57
N PHE A 81 0.36 -9.50 2.53
CA PHE A 81 -0.46 -8.76 3.48
C PHE A 81 -1.55 -7.94 2.76
N GLY A 82 -2.76 -7.98 3.28
CA GLY A 82 -3.90 -7.24 2.73
C GLY A 82 -4.56 -7.90 1.53
N SER A 83 -4.13 -9.10 1.10
CA SER A 83 -4.86 -9.91 0.12
C SER A 83 -6.32 -10.08 0.54
N LEU A 84 -7.25 -9.92 -0.41
CA LEU A 84 -8.68 -10.03 -0.17
C LEU A 84 -9.17 -11.45 -0.48
N LEU A 85 -9.95 -12.03 0.43
CA LEU A 85 -10.34 -13.43 0.40
C LEU A 85 -11.85 -13.58 0.47
N SER A 86 -12.39 -14.59 -0.25
CA SER A 86 -13.71 -15.15 -0.01
C SER A 86 -13.63 -16.35 0.93
N GLU A 87 -14.77 -16.86 1.41
CA GLU A 87 -14.81 -18.12 2.16
C GLU A 87 -14.25 -19.28 1.33
N ALA A 88 -14.61 -19.34 0.04
CA ALA A 88 -14.07 -20.36 -0.87
C ALA A 88 -12.55 -20.28 -1.05
N ASP A 89 -11.94 -19.09 -1.01
CA ASP A 89 -10.48 -18.94 -1.01
C ASP A 89 -9.86 -19.49 0.27
N ILE A 90 -10.46 -19.21 1.43
CA ILE A 90 -9.97 -19.69 2.72
C ILE A 90 -9.95 -21.21 2.75
N GLU A 91 -11.04 -21.84 2.32
CA GLU A 91 -11.14 -23.30 2.25
C GLU A 91 -10.15 -23.90 1.23
N ARG A 92 -10.18 -23.41 -0.01
CA ARG A 92 -9.36 -23.92 -1.12
C ARG A 92 -7.86 -23.80 -0.86
N LEU A 93 -7.44 -22.71 -0.22
CA LEU A 93 -6.03 -22.43 0.07
C LEU A 93 -5.62 -22.88 1.48
N ALA A 94 -6.55 -23.51 2.22
CA ALA A 94 -6.35 -24.00 3.58
C ALA A 94 -5.73 -22.92 4.51
N ILE A 95 -6.27 -21.69 4.45
CA ILE A 95 -5.76 -20.57 5.25
C ILE A 95 -6.22 -20.74 6.70
N PRO A 96 -5.31 -20.89 7.66
CA PRO A 96 -5.69 -21.14 9.05
C PRO A 96 -6.44 -19.97 9.68
N GLU A 97 -7.34 -20.28 10.60
CA GLU A 97 -7.98 -19.27 11.45
C GLU A 97 -6.93 -18.41 12.17
N GLY A 98 -7.24 -17.12 12.38
CA GLY A 98 -6.30 -16.13 12.94
C GLY A 98 -5.28 -15.59 11.95
N ARG A 99 -5.28 -16.03 10.68
CA ARG A 99 -4.45 -15.46 9.61
C ARG A 99 -5.17 -14.38 8.80
N TYR A 100 -6.47 -14.26 8.94
CA TYR A 100 -7.34 -13.32 8.26
C TYR A 100 -8.36 -12.73 9.23
N VAL A 101 -8.95 -11.63 8.84
CA VAL A 101 -10.04 -10.95 9.57
C VAL A 101 -11.08 -10.43 8.58
N PRO A 102 -12.33 -10.19 9.02
CA PRO A 102 -13.33 -9.53 8.19
C PRO A 102 -12.85 -8.18 7.68
N LEU A 103 -13.24 -7.80 6.47
CA LEU A 103 -12.94 -6.47 5.89
C LEU A 103 -13.43 -5.32 6.77
N SER A 104 -14.53 -5.52 7.48
CA SER A 104 -15.08 -4.55 8.42
C SER A 104 -14.23 -4.31 9.67
N ASN A 105 -13.29 -5.21 9.98
CA ASN A 105 -12.37 -5.02 11.09
C ASN A 105 -11.30 -3.98 10.73
N ARG A 106 -11.45 -2.78 11.29
CA ARG A 106 -10.56 -1.62 11.09
C ARG A 106 -9.78 -1.26 12.36
N ASN A 107 -9.88 -2.09 13.39
CA ASN A 107 -9.33 -1.81 14.72
C ASN A 107 -7.84 -2.21 14.81
N PHE A 108 -7.01 -1.54 13.99
CA PHE A 108 -5.56 -1.71 13.95
C PHE A 108 -4.88 -0.36 14.06
N SER A 109 -3.79 -0.31 14.83
CA SER A 109 -2.86 0.81 14.83
C SER A 109 -2.06 0.79 13.52
N VAL A 110 -2.10 1.88 12.76
CA VAL A 110 -1.35 2.01 11.50
C VAL A 110 0.15 1.97 11.75
N THR A 111 0.61 2.52 12.87
CA THR A 111 2.03 2.51 13.28
C THR A 111 2.51 1.11 13.66
N ASP A 112 1.70 0.34 14.41
CA ASP A 112 2.04 -1.04 14.74
C ASP A 112 2.06 -1.95 13.50
N LEU A 113 1.17 -1.70 12.56
CA LEU A 113 1.20 -2.38 11.26
C LEU A 113 2.48 -2.04 10.51
N ALA A 114 2.86 -0.76 10.45
CA ALA A 114 4.06 -0.31 9.73
C ALA A 114 5.34 -0.98 10.23
N LEU A 115 5.51 -1.10 11.53
CA LEU A 115 6.69 -1.71 12.14
C LEU A 115 6.87 -3.21 11.81
N ARG A 116 5.81 -3.89 11.35
CA ARG A 116 5.90 -5.30 10.90
C ARG A 116 6.66 -5.48 9.58
N PHE A 117 6.87 -4.40 8.84
CA PHE A 117 7.49 -4.42 7.50
C PHE A 117 8.93 -3.93 7.50
N LEU A 118 9.54 -3.70 8.67
CA LEU A 118 10.95 -3.33 8.74
C LEU A 118 11.82 -4.33 7.98
N GLY A 119 12.72 -3.81 7.14
CA GLY A 119 13.59 -4.61 6.28
C GLY A 119 12.97 -5.09 4.97
N VAL A 120 11.67 -4.86 4.71
CA VAL A 120 11.08 -5.15 3.39
C VAL A 120 11.77 -4.26 2.35
N PRO A 121 12.24 -4.82 1.21
CA PRO A 121 12.98 -4.06 0.21
C PRO A 121 12.22 -2.86 -0.36
N TYR A 122 12.95 -1.76 -0.64
CA TYR A 122 12.43 -0.68 -1.47
C TYR A 122 12.28 -1.14 -2.92
N LEU A 123 11.12 -0.90 -3.50
CA LEU A 123 10.81 -1.28 -4.86
C LEU A 123 9.99 -0.17 -5.53
N TRP A 124 10.54 0.49 -6.55
CA TRP A 124 9.81 1.52 -7.30
C TRP A 124 8.50 0.97 -7.89
N GLY A 125 7.38 1.68 -7.66
CA GLY A 125 6.04 1.20 -8.02
C GLY A 125 5.51 0.06 -7.14
N GLY A 126 6.23 -0.32 -6.08
CA GLY A 126 5.86 -1.41 -5.17
C GLY A 126 4.72 -1.04 -4.22
N GLY A 127 3.81 -1.98 -3.98
CA GLY A 127 2.65 -1.80 -3.11
C GLY A 127 2.32 -3.04 -2.26
N SER A 128 3.29 -3.90 -2.03
CA SER A 128 3.13 -5.15 -1.28
C SER A 128 4.36 -5.46 -0.40
N ASP A 129 4.24 -6.41 0.52
CA ASP A 129 5.33 -6.91 1.35
C ASP A 129 6.40 -7.72 0.59
N PHE A 130 6.31 -7.80 -0.73
CA PHE A 130 7.43 -8.21 -1.61
C PHE A 130 8.34 -7.03 -2.01
N GLY A 131 7.94 -5.82 -1.73
CA GLY A 131 8.65 -4.57 -1.94
C GLY A 131 7.69 -3.39 -1.99
N PHE A 132 8.05 -2.31 -1.33
CA PHE A 132 7.29 -1.07 -1.29
C PHE A 132 8.09 0.12 -1.85
N ASP A 133 7.41 1.05 -2.53
CA ASP A 133 7.87 2.43 -2.53
C ASP A 133 7.24 3.22 -1.37
N CYS A 134 7.63 4.47 -1.20
CA CYS A 134 7.21 5.28 -0.06
C CYS A 134 5.69 5.45 0.04
N SER A 135 5.06 5.84 -1.05
CA SER A 135 3.61 6.09 -1.10
C SER A 135 2.79 4.79 -1.16
N GLY A 136 3.29 3.74 -1.81
CA GLY A 136 2.67 2.40 -1.82
C GLY A 136 2.69 1.74 -0.44
N PHE A 137 3.74 1.95 0.35
CA PHE A 137 3.81 1.52 1.73
C PHE A 137 2.71 2.16 2.57
N VAL A 138 2.65 3.50 2.57
CA VAL A 138 1.64 4.24 3.31
C VAL A 138 0.23 3.87 2.82
N GLN A 139 0.01 3.83 1.52
CA GLN A 139 -1.28 3.47 0.93
C GLN A 139 -1.75 2.08 1.39
N ARG A 140 -0.88 1.06 1.36
CA ARG A 140 -1.21 -0.31 1.77
C ARG A 140 -1.64 -0.39 3.23
N LEU A 141 -0.96 0.34 4.11
CA LEU A 141 -1.29 0.39 5.53
C LEU A 141 -2.68 1.01 5.77
N PHE A 142 -2.94 2.17 5.15
CA PHE A 142 -4.22 2.87 5.29
C PHE A 142 -5.37 2.11 4.64
N ARG A 143 -5.17 1.50 3.48
CA ARG A 143 -6.16 0.61 2.84
C ARG A 143 -6.53 -0.55 3.75
N PHE A 144 -5.56 -1.13 4.44
CA PHE A 144 -5.82 -2.22 5.38
C PHE A 144 -6.72 -1.79 6.53
N ILE A 145 -6.63 -0.57 7.02
CA ILE A 145 -7.51 -0.03 8.06
C ILE A 145 -8.79 0.63 7.50
N GLY A 146 -9.03 0.50 6.18
CA GLY A 146 -10.24 0.93 5.50
C GLY A 146 -10.26 2.39 5.09
N THR A 147 -9.10 2.97 4.81
CA THR A 147 -8.96 4.30 4.23
C THR A 147 -8.23 4.21 2.90
N GLU A 148 -8.88 4.64 1.81
CA GLU A 148 -8.23 4.69 0.50
C GLU A 148 -7.45 6.00 0.35
N LEU A 149 -6.13 5.89 0.19
CA LEU A 149 -5.26 7.01 -0.15
C LEU A 149 -4.93 6.99 -1.65
N PRO A 150 -4.69 8.14 -2.27
CA PRO A 150 -4.12 8.18 -3.61
C PRO A 150 -2.80 7.43 -3.71
N ARG A 151 -2.41 7.03 -4.94
CA ARG A 151 -1.20 6.23 -5.15
C ARG A 151 0.09 7.03 -4.92
N ASN A 152 0.15 8.28 -5.36
CA ASN A 152 1.38 9.06 -5.37
C ASN A 152 1.51 9.98 -4.15
N SER A 153 2.75 10.23 -3.71
CA SER A 153 3.03 11.01 -2.49
C SER A 153 2.53 12.44 -2.56
N ASP A 154 2.58 13.10 -3.72
CA ASP A 154 2.04 14.44 -3.94
C ASP A 154 0.51 14.48 -3.82
N GLN A 155 -0.17 13.49 -4.38
CA GLN A 155 -1.61 13.35 -4.25
C GLN A 155 -2.02 13.03 -2.79
N GLN A 156 -1.25 12.19 -2.08
CA GLN A 156 -1.45 11.93 -0.65
C GLN A 156 -1.26 13.19 0.19
N ARG A 157 -0.25 14.01 -0.15
CA ARG A 157 -0.01 15.30 0.49
C ARG A 157 -1.22 16.21 0.36
N ASP A 158 -1.76 16.32 -0.85
CA ASP A 158 -2.90 17.20 -1.13
C ASP A 158 -4.22 16.67 -0.54
N PHE A 159 -4.34 15.33 -0.40
CA PHE A 159 -5.46 14.67 0.25
C PHE A 159 -5.54 14.93 1.76
N THR A 160 -4.42 15.16 2.43
CA THR A 160 -4.34 15.29 3.90
C THR A 160 -4.56 16.71 4.40
N ARG A 161 -5.19 16.85 5.57
CA ARG A 161 -5.27 18.12 6.31
C ARG A 161 -3.91 18.47 6.88
N THR A 162 -3.49 19.74 6.73
CA THR A 162 -2.22 20.21 7.30
C THR A 162 -2.21 20.17 8.82
N VAL A 163 -1.14 19.65 9.39
CA VAL A 163 -0.77 19.75 10.81
C VAL A 163 0.28 20.85 10.92
N PRO A 164 0.15 21.81 11.85
CA PRO A 164 0.99 23.02 11.87
C PRO A 164 2.48 22.75 11.99
N ASP A 165 2.87 21.87 12.90
CA ASP A 165 4.25 21.56 13.25
C ASP A 165 4.36 20.20 13.94
N PHE A 166 5.56 19.80 14.35
CA PHE A 166 5.82 18.52 15.03
C PHE A 166 5.28 18.46 16.47
N ASP A 167 5.05 19.60 17.13
CA ASP A 167 4.46 19.64 18.47
C ASP A 167 2.97 19.24 18.44
N HIS A 168 2.32 19.43 17.30
CA HIS A 168 0.92 19.05 17.04
C HIS A 168 0.78 17.71 16.31
N ALA A 169 1.89 17.12 15.89
CA ALA A 169 1.89 15.83 15.19
C ALA A 169 1.63 14.67 16.16
N ILE A 170 0.87 13.69 15.70
CA ILE A 170 0.58 12.48 16.47
C ILE A 170 0.98 11.23 15.66
N PRO A 171 1.28 10.09 16.31
CA PRO A 171 1.52 8.84 15.62
C PRO A 171 0.41 8.51 14.62
N GLY A 172 0.81 8.19 13.38
CA GLY A 172 -0.12 7.95 12.27
C GLY A 172 -0.32 9.14 11.33
N ASP A 173 0.18 10.34 11.66
CA ASP A 173 0.28 11.44 10.70
C ASP A 173 1.31 11.12 9.61
N LEU A 174 1.18 11.76 8.46
CA LEU A 174 2.10 11.60 7.34
C LEU A 174 3.05 12.79 7.27
N VAL A 175 4.34 12.52 7.11
CA VAL A 175 5.36 13.54 6.90
C VAL A 175 5.74 13.54 5.43
N PHE A 176 5.51 14.66 4.76
CA PHE A 176 5.76 14.82 3.33
C PHE A 176 7.06 15.58 3.09
N PHE A 177 7.82 15.05 2.16
CA PHE A 177 9.05 15.62 1.64
C PHE A 177 8.92 15.72 0.12
N ARG A 178 9.70 16.53 -0.53
CA ARG A 178 9.67 16.62 -1.99
C ARG A 178 9.89 15.26 -2.65
N GLY A 179 8.82 14.71 -3.25
CA GLY A 179 8.82 13.41 -3.91
C GLY A 179 8.83 12.21 -2.97
N HIS A 180 8.54 12.40 -1.65
CA HIS A 180 8.61 11.33 -0.69
C HIS A 180 7.58 11.49 0.44
N VAL A 181 7.19 10.38 1.07
CA VAL A 181 6.28 10.34 2.22
C VAL A 181 6.75 9.32 3.25
N ALA A 182 6.54 9.64 4.52
CA ALA A 182 6.79 8.78 5.66
C ALA A 182 5.59 8.78 6.63
N LEU A 183 5.46 7.75 7.44
CA LEU A 183 4.51 7.67 8.54
C LEU A 183 5.20 8.11 9.84
N TYR A 184 4.61 9.06 10.54
CA TYR A 184 5.12 9.54 11.83
C TYR A 184 4.81 8.55 12.95
N LEU A 185 5.81 8.23 13.76
CA LEU A 185 5.71 7.31 14.89
C LEU A 185 5.58 8.01 16.25
N GLY A 186 5.81 9.32 16.29
CA GLY A 186 6.01 10.10 17.51
C GLY A 186 7.49 10.34 17.81
N ASP A 187 7.78 11.26 18.73
CA ASP A 187 9.12 11.56 19.24
C ASP A 187 10.18 11.80 18.13
N GLY A 188 9.78 12.49 17.05
CA GLY A 188 10.65 12.78 15.92
C GLY A 188 10.94 11.60 14.99
N LYS A 189 10.40 10.42 15.25
CA LYS A 189 10.65 9.22 14.46
C LYS A 189 9.64 9.04 13.34
N ILE A 190 10.13 8.55 12.21
CA ILE A 190 9.34 8.19 11.04
C ILE A 190 9.64 6.76 10.62
N VAL A 191 8.66 6.08 10.01
CA VAL A 191 8.88 4.82 9.30
C VAL A 191 8.50 4.99 7.84
N HIS A 192 9.34 4.54 6.94
CA HIS A 192 9.13 4.71 5.50
C HIS A 192 9.91 3.67 4.67
N ALA A 193 9.39 3.37 3.49
CA ALA A 193 10.16 2.68 2.47
C ALA A 193 11.00 3.73 1.72
N ASN A 194 12.33 3.61 1.74
CA ASN A 194 13.20 4.64 1.19
C ASN A 194 14.42 4.07 0.45
N GLY A 195 14.96 4.87 -0.46
CA GLY A 195 16.14 4.50 -1.25
C GLY A 195 17.45 4.60 -0.46
N HIS A 196 17.49 5.31 0.67
CA HIS A 196 18.70 5.47 1.48
C HIS A 196 19.10 4.14 2.14
N SER A 197 18.15 3.48 2.81
CA SER A 197 18.36 2.15 3.39
C SER A 197 18.01 1.01 2.43
N ALA A 198 17.49 1.33 1.22
CA ALA A 198 16.96 0.38 0.24
C ALA A 198 15.86 -0.55 0.80
N SER A 199 15.17 -0.12 1.85
CA SER A 199 14.16 -0.92 2.56
C SER A 199 13.19 -0.04 3.35
N VAL A 200 12.22 -0.68 4.02
CA VAL A 200 11.44 -0.04 5.08
C VAL A 200 12.32 0.08 6.32
N SER A 201 12.54 1.30 6.79
CA SER A 201 13.34 1.62 7.98
C SER A 201 12.65 2.63 8.89
N VAL A 202 13.14 2.72 10.12
CA VAL A 202 12.84 3.80 11.05
C VAL A 202 14.01 4.76 11.06
N ASP A 203 13.73 6.05 10.90
CA ASP A 203 14.72 7.10 10.95
C ASP A 203 14.26 8.20 11.93
N ASP A 204 15.19 8.86 12.59
CA ASP A 204 14.93 9.97 13.51
C ASP A 204 15.21 11.29 12.78
N LEU A 205 14.20 12.15 12.72
CA LEU A 205 14.31 13.44 12.04
C LEU A 205 15.21 14.43 12.79
N PHE A 206 15.48 14.21 14.07
CA PHE A 206 16.18 15.16 14.93
C PHE A 206 17.49 14.64 15.51
N ASP A 207 18.02 13.52 14.99
CA ASP A 207 19.30 12.93 15.43
C ASP A 207 20.55 13.69 14.96
N GLY A 208 20.38 14.70 14.08
CA GLY A 208 21.48 15.50 13.54
C GLY A 208 22.32 14.79 12.47
N SER A 209 21.95 13.58 12.06
CA SER A 209 22.65 12.85 10.99
C SER A 209 22.59 13.58 9.65
N ALA A 210 23.49 13.25 8.74
CA ALA A 210 23.46 13.80 7.38
C ALA A 210 22.15 13.47 6.66
N TYR A 211 21.54 12.31 6.94
CA TYR A 211 20.28 11.91 6.34
C TYR A 211 19.11 12.70 6.93
N SER A 212 19.04 12.92 8.25
CA SER A 212 18.02 13.77 8.85
C SER A 212 18.08 15.20 8.32
N GLN A 213 19.31 15.77 8.19
CA GLN A 213 19.52 17.09 7.59
C GLN A 213 19.05 17.14 6.12
N GLN A 214 19.31 16.09 5.34
CA GLN A 214 18.80 15.96 3.98
C GLN A 214 17.28 15.96 3.95
N LEU A 215 16.61 15.17 4.81
CA LEU A 215 15.15 15.12 4.91
C LEU A 215 14.57 16.50 5.28
N HIS A 216 15.17 17.21 6.24
CA HIS A 216 14.77 18.57 6.58
C HIS A 216 14.87 19.54 5.40
N SER A 217 15.91 19.43 4.57
CA SER A 217 16.13 20.33 3.42
C SER A 217 15.04 20.19 2.33
N ILE A 218 14.33 19.07 2.32
CA ILE A 218 13.26 18.76 1.36
C ILE A 218 11.88 18.60 2.03
N PHE A 219 11.77 18.93 3.31
CA PHE A 219 10.50 18.87 4.06
C PHE A 219 9.47 19.83 3.45
N GLU A 220 8.22 19.39 3.36
CA GLU A 220 7.12 20.17 2.79
C GLU A 220 5.95 20.37 3.78
N LYS A 221 5.52 19.29 4.47
CA LYS A 221 4.27 19.33 5.22
C LYS A 221 4.14 18.14 6.16
N ILE A 222 3.45 18.33 7.28
CA ILE A 222 2.84 17.25 8.04
C ILE A 222 1.35 17.22 7.69
N GLY A 223 0.83 16.04 7.36
CA GLY A 223 -0.56 15.85 6.96
C GLY A 223 -1.27 14.80 7.80
N ARG A 224 -2.51 15.08 8.18
CA ARG A 224 -3.37 14.15 8.90
C ARG A 224 -4.48 13.64 8.01
N VAL A 225 -4.62 12.32 7.94
CA VAL A 225 -5.74 11.66 7.26
C VAL A 225 -6.99 11.81 8.13
N ASN A 226 -8.07 12.37 7.58
CA ASN A 226 -9.30 12.56 8.33
C ASN A 226 -10.03 11.24 8.55
N ASN A 227 -10.58 11.04 9.75
CA ASN A 227 -11.43 9.87 10.03
C ASN A 227 -12.72 9.80 9.19
N ARG A 228 -13.11 10.91 8.55
CA ARG A 228 -14.29 10.97 7.65
C ARG A 228 -14.02 10.36 6.26
N ASP A 229 -12.74 10.23 5.89
CA ASP A 229 -12.32 9.66 4.61
C ASP A 229 -12.19 8.13 4.66
N ARG A 230 -12.58 7.51 5.79
CA ARG A 230 -12.76 6.07 5.91
C ARG A 230 -13.96 5.70 5.04
N CYS A 231 -13.70 4.96 3.96
CA CYS A 231 -14.71 4.54 3.00
C CYS A 231 -16.00 4.10 3.70
N LEU A 232 -17.06 4.89 3.51
CA LEU A 232 -18.42 4.47 3.70
C LEU A 232 -18.73 3.59 2.49
N ASN A 233 -18.57 2.25 2.64
CA ASN A 233 -19.35 1.24 1.90
C ASN A 233 -18.97 -0.16 2.39
#